data_c6dde7bf459bee560333ff48024fcb82
#
_entry.id   c6dde7bf459bee560333ff48024fcb82
#
_cell.length_a   1.000
_cell.length_b   1.000
_cell.length_c   1.000
_cell.angle_alpha   90.00
_cell.angle_beta   90.00
_cell.angle_gamma   90.00
#
_symmetry.space_group_name_H-M   'P 1'
#
loop_
_entity.id
_entity.type
_entity.pdbx_description
1 polymer ?
#
loop_
_entity_poly.entity_id
_entity_poly.type
_entity_poly.pdbx_seq_one_letter_code
_entity_poly.pdbx_strand_id
1 'polypeptide(L)'
;MKNIFNYTIVGVLVLLTVSSCSRKKDRFINRSWHSVNTKYNVLFNGNVALEAGKNDVITAYKDNYWEILPVERLQISDAIVLDDKAKNSSIELAEVKAVKAIQKHGMNIKGKEKNPQIDEAYMLLGKARYFDNRFIPALEAFNYILFKYPASSNINLAKIW
;
A
#
# COMPACT_ATOMS: atom_id res chain seq x y z
N MET A 1 -25.07 -23.34 -39.86
CA MET A 1 -24.74 -23.84 -38.49
C MET A 1 -23.41 -23.29 -37.95
N LYS A 2 -22.32 -23.17 -38.71
CA LYS A 2 -21.03 -22.60 -38.24
C LYS A 2 -21.15 -21.17 -37.63
N ASN A 3 -21.93 -20.30 -38.21
CA ASN A 3 -22.07 -18.91 -37.74
C ASN A 3 -22.82 -18.80 -36.41
N ILE A 4 -23.83 -19.64 -36.17
CA ILE A 4 -24.61 -19.65 -34.93
C ILE A 4 -23.70 -20.11 -33.77
N PHE A 5 -22.88 -21.13 -33.99
CA PHE A 5 -21.91 -21.61 -33.01
C PHE A 5 -20.87 -20.55 -32.63
N ASN A 6 -20.38 -19.78 -33.59
CA ASN A 6 -19.46 -18.68 -33.33
C ASN A 6 -20.12 -17.54 -32.52
N TYR A 7 -21.38 -17.18 -32.82
CA TYR A 7 -22.09 -16.17 -32.05
C TYR A 7 -22.42 -16.61 -30.64
N THR A 8 -22.69 -17.89 -30.40
CA THR A 8 -22.89 -18.42 -29.05
C THR A 8 -21.59 -18.41 -28.25
N ILE A 9 -20.45 -18.75 -28.84
CA ILE A 9 -19.15 -18.68 -28.16
C ILE A 9 -18.82 -17.22 -27.80
N VAL A 10 -18.98 -16.29 -28.72
CA VAL A 10 -18.76 -14.86 -28.46
C VAL A 10 -19.70 -14.34 -27.36
N GLY A 11 -20.98 -14.72 -27.39
CA GLY A 11 -21.95 -14.35 -26.34
C GLY A 11 -21.57 -14.89 -24.96
N VAL A 12 -21.12 -16.14 -24.86
CA VAL A 12 -20.64 -16.72 -23.61
C VAL A 12 -19.36 -16.03 -23.14
N LEU A 13 -18.44 -15.70 -24.05
CA LEU A 13 -17.20 -14.99 -23.71
C LEU A 13 -17.50 -13.57 -23.18
N VAL A 14 -18.43 -12.86 -23.76
CA VAL A 14 -18.88 -11.54 -23.29
C VAL A 14 -19.57 -11.64 -21.94
N LEU A 15 -20.42 -12.65 -21.71
CA LEU A 15 -21.05 -12.90 -20.40
C LEU A 15 -20.03 -13.22 -19.30
N LEU A 16 -18.93 -13.90 -19.61
CA LEU A 16 -17.84 -14.17 -18.68
C LEU A 16 -17.02 -12.91 -18.30
N THR A 17 -16.92 -11.94 -19.20
CA THR A 17 -16.19 -10.68 -18.93
C THR A 17 -16.97 -9.71 -18.06
N VAL A 18 -18.29 -9.82 -17.98
CA VAL A 18 -19.15 -8.94 -17.16
C VAL A 18 -19.22 -9.39 -15.70
N SER A 19 -18.67 -10.55 -15.34
CA SER A 19 -18.59 -11.00 -13.95
C SER A 19 -17.53 -10.18 -13.18
N SER A 20 -17.94 -8.99 -12.73
CA SER A 20 -17.10 -8.10 -11.92
C SER A 20 -16.57 -8.81 -10.68
N CYS A 21 -15.25 -8.82 -10.49
CA CYS A 21 -14.61 -9.32 -9.28
C CYS A 21 -14.99 -8.44 -8.09
N SER A 22 -15.99 -8.87 -7.34
CA SER A 22 -16.50 -8.11 -6.19
C SER A 22 -15.64 -8.37 -4.94
N ARG A 23 -15.14 -7.30 -4.32
CA ARG A 23 -14.43 -7.35 -3.02
C ARG A 23 -15.32 -7.77 -1.83
N LYS A 24 -16.65 -7.79 -2.01
CA LYS A 24 -17.62 -8.16 -0.97
C LYS A 24 -17.91 -9.67 -0.93
N LYS A 25 -17.48 -10.42 -1.94
CA LYS A 25 -17.75 -11.87 -2.04
C LYS A 25 -16.48 -12.65 -1.80
N ASP A 26 -16.51 -13.53 -0.76
CA ASP A 26 -15.41 -14.43 -0.40
C ASP A 26 -15.34 -15.62 -1.36
N ARG A 27 -14.92 -15.40 -2.60
CA ARG A 27 -14.67 -16.44 -3.60
C ARG A 27 -13.19 -16.49 -3.93
N PHE A 28 -12.68 -17.67 -4.24
CA PHE A 28 -11.27 -17.87 -4.58
C PHE A 28 -10.79 -16.94 -5.70
N ILE A 29 -11.56 -16.82 -6.79
CA ILE A 29 -11.24 -15.95 -7.93
C ILE A 29 -11.14 -14.48 -7.49
N ASN A 30 -12.06 -14.00 -6.66
CA ASN A 30 -12.06 -12.62 -6.17
C ASN A 30 -10.83 -12.36 -5.30
N ARG A 31 -10.53 -13.28 -4.36
CA ARG A 31 -9.33 -13.16 -3.50
C ARG A 31 -8.05 -13.15 -4.33
N SER A 32 -7.91 -14.08 -5.26
CA SER A 32 -6.72 -14.17 -6.13
C SER A 32 -6.57 -12.91 -6.99
N TRP A 33 -7.64 -12.44 -7.61
CA TRP A 33 -7.63 -11.22 -8.40
C TRP A 33 -7.18 -10.00 -7.58
N HIS A 34 -7.81 -9.77 -6.43
CA HIS A 34 -7.46 -8.63 -5.57
C HIS A 34 -6.03 -8.76 -5.03
N SER A 35 -5.61 -9.95 -4.60
CA SER A 35 -4.26 -10.19 -4.10
C SER A 35 -3.19 -9.94 -5.17
N VAL A 36 -3.34 -10.50 -6.37
CA VAL A 36 -2.39 -10.33 -7.48
C VAL A 36 -2.30 -8.87 -7.91
N ASN A 37 -3.44 -8.19 -8.10
CA ASN A 37 -3.42 -6.77 -8.47
C ASN A 37 -2.81 -5.90 -7.38
N THR A 38 -3.08 -6.20 -6.11
CA THR A 38 -2.48 -5.47 -5.00
C THR A 38 -0.97 -5.63 -5.03
N LYS A 39 -0.47 -6.85 -5.07
CA LYS A 39 0.96 -7.15 -4.97
C LYS A 39 1.76 -6.62 -6.16
N TYR A 40 1.38 -7.05 -7.37
CA TYR A 40 2.21 -6.86 -8.56
C TYR A 40 1.96 -5.55 -9.31
N ASN A 41 0.88 -4.86 -9.01
CA ASN A 41 0.59 -3.57 -9.63
C ASN A 41 0.65 -2.45 -8.60
N VAL A 42 -0.24 -2.47 -7.60
CA VAL A 42 -0.41 -1.32 -6.73
C VAL A 42 0.76 -1.16 -5.77
N LEU A 43 1.12 -2.22 -5.02
CA LEU A 43 2.21 -2.18 -4.04
C LEU A 43 3.58 -2.12 -4.71
N PHE A 44 3.77 -2.83 -5.82
CA PHE A 44 5.03 -2.74 -6.57
C PHE A 44 5.32 -1.28 -6.97
N ASN A 45 4.38 -0.62 -7.64
CA ASN A 45 4.54 0.79 -8.04
C ASN A 45 4.65 1.72 -6.83
N GLY A 46 3.96 1.42 -5.73
CA GLY A 46 4.06 2.17 -4.49
C GLY A 46 5.44 2.07 -3.84
N ASN A 47 6.02 0.87 -3.80
CA ASN A 47 7.38 0.66 -3.27
C ASN A 47 8.45 1.33 -4.15
N VAL A 48 8.30 1.28 -5.47
CA VAL A 48 9.21 2.01 -6.40
C VAL A 48 9.15 3.51 -6.12
N ALA A 49 7.95 4.06 -5.94
CA ALA A 49 7.77 5.47 -5.61
C ALA A 49 8.36 5.82 -4.22
N LEU A 50 8.18 4.94 -3.23
CA LEU A 50 8.76 5.13 -1.89
C LEU A 50 10.29 5.17 -1.94
N GLU A 51 10.92 4.24 -2.65
CA GLU A 51 12.39 4.23 -2.79
C GLU A 51 12.90 5.48 -3.52
N ALA A 52 12.19 5.95 -4.55
CA ALA A 52 12.52 7.21 -5.21
C ALA A 52 12.44 8.39 -4.22
N GLY A 53 11.33 8.53 -3.50
CA GLY A 53 11.15 9.59 -2.50
C GLY A 53 12.13 9.52 -1.34
N LYS A 54 12.48 8.31 -0.88
CA LYS A 54 13.53 8.09 0.13
C LYS A 54 14.89 8.58 -0.37
N ASN A 55 15.24 8.25 -1.61
CA ASN A 55 16.49 8.72 -2.22
C ASN A 55 16.52 10.25 -2.34
N ASP A 56 15.40 10.87 -2.68
CA ASP A 56 15.30 12.35 -2.73
C ASP A 56 15.58 12.96 -1.35
N VAL A 57 14.99 12.40 -0.29
CA VAL A 57 15.18 12.86 1.10
C VAL A 57 16.63 12.69 1.53
N ILE A 58 17.24 11.51 1.28
CA ILE A 58 18.64 11.23 1.63
C ILE A 58 19.61 12.14 0.88
N THR A 59 19.34 12.40 -0.41
CA THR A 59 20.20 13.25 -1.23
C THR A 59 20.10 14.72 -0.86
N ALA A 60 18.94 15.17 -0.40
CA ALA A 60 18.72 16.54 0.08
C ALA A 60 19.36 16.79 1.46
N TYR A 61 19.64 15.74 2.23
CA TYR A 61 20.23 15.86 3.55
C TYR A 61 21.71 16.26 3.47
N LYS A 62 22.10 17.24 4.29
CA LYS A 62 23.51 17.68 4.43
C LYS A 62 24.03 17.23 5.80
N ASP A 63 25.06 16.38 5.79
CA ASP A 63 25.74 15.95 7.00
C ASP A 63 26.36 17.16 7.73
N ASN A 64 26.07 17.29 9.03
CA ASN A 64 26.77 18.23 9.90
C ASN A 64 27.79 17.45 10.74
N TYR A 65 29.05 17.50 10.33
CA TYR A 65 30.14 16.74 10.99
C TYR A 65 30.52 17.27 12.38
N TRP A 66 29.93 18.39 12.82
CA TRP A 66 30.11 18.95 14.17
C TRP A 66 29.11 18.39 15.18
N GLU A 67 28.12 17.61 14.72
CA GLU A 67 27.08 16.98 15.53
C GLU A 67 27.11 15.46 15.37
N ILE A 68 26.38 14.78 16.22
CA ILE A 68 26.20 13.32 16.09
C ILE A 68 25.40 13.07 14.80
N LEU A 69 26.00 12.34 13.88
CA LEU A 69 25.34 12.01 12.62
C LEU A 69 24.14 11.07 12.88
N PRO A 70 22.98 11.34 12.31
CA PRO A 70 21.81 10.48 12.48
C PRO A 70 22.00 9.16 11.73
N VAL A 71 21.40 8.10 12.25
CA VAL A 71 21.38 6.78 11.60
C VAL A 71 20.64 6.84 10.26
N GLU A 72 19.54 7.59 10.23
CA GLU A 72 18.82 7.89 9.00
C GLU A 72 18.94 9.38 8.66
N ARG A 73 19.26 9.66 7.40
CA ARG A 73 19.41 11.03 6.89
C ARG A 73 18.05 11.69 6.65
N LEU A 74 17.39 12.03 7.75
CA LEU A 74 16.14 12.76 7.75
C LEU A 74 16.35 14.14 8.37
N GLN A 75 15.90 15.20 7.71
CA GLN A 75 15.79 16.50 8.35
C GLN A 75 14.55 16.51 9.23
N ILE A 76 14.74 16.27 10.51
CA ILE A 76 13.67 16.35 11.49
C ILE A 76 13.46 17.81 11.84
N SER A 77 12.25 18.32 11.63
CA SER A 77 11.83 19.63 12.13
C SER A 77 11.32 19.46 13.56
N ASP A 78 11.69 20.38 14.47
CA ASP A 78 11.15 20.41 15.84
C ASP A 78 9.63 20.69 15.86
N ALA A 79 9.06 21.17 14.76
CA ALA A 79 7.63 21.33 14.60
C ALA A 79 6.97 19.98 14.32
N ILE A 80 6.06 19.55 15.17
CA ILE A 80 5.19 18.40 14.92
C ILE A 80 4.36 18.72 13.67
N VAL A 81 4.66 18.05 12.57
CA VAL A 81 3.91 18.22 11.32
C VAL A 81 2.63 17.42 11.45
N LEU A 82 1.54 18.11 11.74
CA LEU A 82 0.17 17.57 11.76
C LEU A 82 -0.50 17.67 10.38
N ASP A 83 0.21 18.19 9.37
CA ASP A 83 -0.33 18.35 8.03
C ASP A 83 -0.52 16.98 7.35
N ASP A 84 -1.68 16.77 6.76
CA ASP A 84 -2.04 15.52 6.07
C ASP A 84 -1.50 15.45 4.64
N LYS A 85 -0.78 16.50 4.18
CA LYS A 85 -0.26 16.57 2.81
C LYS A 85 1.21 16.19 2.76
N ALA A 86 1.54 15.29 1.85
CA ALA A 86 2.91 14.93 1.54
C ALA A 86 3.67 16.10 0.91
N LYS A 87 4.92 16.30 1.33
CA LYS A 87 5.81 17.35 0.82
C LYS A 87 6.59 16.90 -0.42
N ASN A 88 6.83 15.60 -0.55
CA ASN A 88 7.55 15.00 -1.67
C ASN A 88 6.57 14.28 -2.58
N SER A 89 6.59 14.57 -3.89
CA SER A 89 5.67 14.00 -4.88
C SER A 89 5.81 12.47 -5.04
N SER A 90 7.03 11.93 -4.90
CA SER A 90 7.27 10.48 -4.96
C SER A 90 6.70 9.79 -3.72
N ILE A 91 6.86 10.39 -2.55
CA ILE A 91 6.26 9.89 -1.29
C ILE A 91 4.74 9.98 -1.35
N GLU A 92 4.19 11.08 -1.87
CA GLU A 92 2.75 11.23 -2.10
C GLU A 92 2.22 10.12 -3.02
N LEU A 93 2.92 9.82 -4.10
CA LEU A 93 2.55 8.72 -5.00
C LEU A 93 2.56 7.36 -4.27
N ALA A 94 3.56 7.11 -3.42
CA ALA A 94 3.61 5.89 -2.60
C ALA A 94 2.40 5.81 -1.65
N GLU A 95 2.06 6.89 -0.97
CA GLU A 95 0.89 6.98 -0.09
C GLU A 95 -0.41 6.74 -0.87
N VAL A 96 -0.60 7.41 -2.01
CA VAL A 96 -1.78 7.22 -2.89
C VAL A 96 -1.91 5.76 -3.33
N LYS A 97 -0.80 5.08 -3.65
CA LYS A 97 -0.82 3.65 -4.00
C LYS A 97 -1.20 2.78 -2.79
N ALA A 98 -0.64 3.05 -1.61
CA ALA A 98 -0.99 2.34 -0.38
C ALA A 98 -2.50 2.50 -0.05
N VAL A 99 -3.00 3.71 -0.06
CA VAL A 99 -4.42 4.02 0.14
C VAL A 99 -5.30 3.34 -0.91
N LYS A 100 -4.88 3.36 -2.18
CA LYS A 100 -5.58 2.65 -3.27
C LYS A 100 -5.65 1.15 -3.00
N ALA A 101 -4.56 0.51 -2.54
CA ALA A 101 -4.54 -0.90 -2.17
C ALA A 101 -5.59 -1.18 -1.08
N ILE A 102 -5.59 -0.41 0.00
CA ILE A 102 -6.50 -0.55 1.13
C ILE A 102 -7.97 -0.35 0.69
N GLN A 103 -8.25 0.74 -0.02
CA GLN A 103 -9.62 1.11 -0.37
C GLN A 103 -10.22 0.30 -1.52
N LYS A 104 -9.42 -0.03 -2.54
CA LYS A 104 -9.92 -0.69 -3.76
C LYS A 104 -9.78 -2.21 -3.71
N HIS A 105 -8.80 -2.72 -2.97
CA HIS A 105 -8.49 -4.14 -2.94
C HIS A 105 -8.66 -4.78 -1.55
N GLY A 106 -8.93 -4.02 -0.50
CA GLY A 106 -9.29 -4.55 0.81
C GLY A 106 -10.57 -5.37 0.74
N MET A 107 -10.55 -6.56 1.31
CA MET A 107 -11.64 -7.53 1.33
C MET A 107 -12.02 -7.87 2.77
N ASN A 108 -12.46 -6.85 3.53
CA ASN A 108 -12.95 -7.11 4.88
C ASN A 108 -14.33 -7.76 4.83
N ILE A 109 -14.37 -9.06 5.07
CA ILE A 109 -15.60 -9.88 5.03
C ILE A 109 -15.82 -10.49 6.41
N LYS A 110 -16.96 -10.15 7.03
CA LYS A 110 -17.31 -10.60 8.40
C LYS A 110 -16.21 -10.29 9.43
N GLY A 111 -15.61 -9.10 9.34
CA GLY A 111 -14.58 -8.62 10.26
C GLY A 111 -13.17 -9.17 9.99
N LYS A 112 -13.00 -10.06 9.00
CA LYS A 112 -11.70 -10.63 8.62
C LYS A 112 -11.27 -10.13 7.24
N GLU A 113 -10.02 -9.67 7.16
CA GLU A 113 -9.41 -9.34 5.87
C GLU A 113 -9.07 -10.63 5.12
N LYS A 114 -9.48 -10.67 3.85
CA LYS A 114 -9.31 -11.82 2.96
C LYS A 114 -8.24 -11.61 1.90
N ASN A 115 -7.81 -10.37 1.70
CA ASN A 115 -6.67 -10.07 0.86
C ASN A 115 -5.39 -10.03 1.73
N PRO A 116 -4.47 -11.00 1.57
CA PRO A 116 -3.27 -11.11 2.41
C PRO A 116 -2.23 -10.01 2.15
N GLN A 117 -2.48 -9.08 1.24
CA GLN A 117 -1.55 -8.00 0.90
C GLN A 117 -1.91 -6.67 1.58
N ILE A 118 -2.95 -6.62 2.42
CA ILE A 118 -3.41 -5.35 2.99
C ILE A 118 -2.56 -4.91 4.18
N ASP A 119 -2.01 -5.83 4.94
CA ASP A 119 -1.02 -5.52 5.98
C ASP A 119 0.24 -4.87 5.38
N GLU A 120 0.69 -5.35 4.21
CA GLU A 120 1.81 -4.75 3.46
C GLU A 120 1.45 -3.36 2.91
N ALA A 121 0.19 -3.13 2.55
CA ALA A 121 -0.29 -1.81 2.16
C ALA A 121 -0.24 -0.81 3.33
N TYR A 122 -0.59 -1.22 4.54
CA TYR A 122 -0.44 -0.39 5.75
C TYR A 122 1.03 -0.17 6.09
N MET A 123 1.90 -1.16 5.87
CA MET A 123 3.34 -1.00 6.05
C MET A 123 3.92 0.05 5.08
N LEU A 124 3.53 0.00 3.80
CA LEU A 124 3.91 1.01 2.80
C LEU A 124 3.39 2.40 3.19
N LEU A 125 2.14 2.49 3.67
CA LEU A 125 1.53 3.72 4.13
C LEU A 125 2.30 4.35 5.30
N GLY A 126 2.63 3.53 6.31
CA GLY A 126 3.40 3.97 7.47
C GLY A 126 4.79 4.46 7.07
N LYS A 127 5.50 3.72 6.24
CA LYS A 127 6.84 4.12 5.75
C LYS A 127 6.79 5.41 4.94
N ALA A 128 5.83 5.57 4.03
CA ALA A 128 5.68 6.79 3.24
C ALA A 128 5.48 8.01 4.15
N ARG A 129 4.61 7.90 5.14
CA ARG A 129 4.36 8.98 6.11
C ARG A 129 5.57 9.26 7.00
N TYR A 130 6.32 8.23 7.39
CA TYR A 130 7.55 8.38 8.17
C TYR A 130 8.61 9.18 7.41
N PHE A 131 8.92 8.82 6.17
CA PHE A 131 9.91 9.55 5.36
C PHE A 131 9.46 10.96 4.97
N ASP A 132 8.20 11.28 5.13
CA ASP A 132 7.64 12.63 4.96
C ASP A 132 7.56 13.42 6.27
N ASN A 133 8.18 12.92 7.36
CA ASN A 133 8.18 13.50 8.71
C ASN A 133 6.79 13.60 9.36
N ARG A 134 5.81 12.84 8.89
CA ARG A 134 4.47 12.73 9.47
C ARG A 134 4.40 11.53 10.42
N PHE A 135 5.12 11.63 11.56
CA PHE A 135 5.34 10.51 12.47
C PHE A 135 4.06 10.01 13.14
N ILE A 136 3.13 10.89 13.54
CA ILE A 136 1.88 10.48 14.19
C ILE A 136 1.02 9.66 13.22
N PRO A 137 0.69 10.12 11.99
CA PRO A 137 -0.01 9.31 11.02
C PRO A 137 0.73 8.03 10.60
N ALA A 138 2.07 8.02 10.63
CA ALA A 138 2.86 6.82 10.39
C ALA A 138 2.66 5.78 11.50
N LEU A 139 2.76 6.22 12.76
CA LEU A 139 2.54 5.38 13.94
C LEU A 139 1.13 4.76 13.95
N GLU A 140 0.12 5.51 13.55
CA GLU A 140 -1.25 5.00 13.41
C GLU A 140 -1.33 3.84 12.41
N ALA A 141 -0.64 3.95 11.26
CA ALA A 141 -0.62 2.90 10.25
C ALA A 141 0.08 1.63 10.77
N PHE A 142 1.22 1.76 11.47
CA PHE A 142 1.93 0.63 12.07
C PHE A 142 1.11 -0.01 13.21
N ASN A 143 0.53 0.79 14.10
CA ASN A 143 -0.34 0.30 15.17
C ASN A 143 -1.57 -0.43 14.63
N TYR A 144 -2.11 0.01 13.50
CA TYR A 144 -3.21 -0.69 12.86
C TYR A 144 -2.83 -2.12 12.44
N ILE A 145 -1.59 -2.34 11.96
CA ILE A 145 -1.08 -3.68 11.65
C ILE A 145 -1.05 -4.53 12.92
N LEU A 146 -0.48 -3.99 14.01
CA LEU A 146 -0.34 -4.71 15.28
C LEU A 146 -1.70 -5.14 15.85
N PHE A 147 -2.69 -4.26 15.74
CA PHE A 147 -4.03 -4.51 16.26
C PHE A 147 -4.86 -5.41 15.35
N LYS A 148 -4.87 -5.15 14.04
CA LYS A 148 -5.80 -5.79 13.11
C LYS A 148 -5.27 -7.08 12.50
N TYR A 149 -3.94 -7.20 12.38
CA TYR A 149 -3.28 -8.33 11.72
C TYR A 149 -2.26 -9.05 12.62
N PRO A 150 -2.67 -9.56 13.80
CA PRO A 150 -1.74 -10.14 14.78
C PRO A 150 -0.99 -11.38 14.26
N ALA A 151 -1.49 -12.04 13.21
CA ALA A 151 -0.84 -13.19 12.56
C ALA A 151 -0.04 -12.80 11.30
N SER A 152 0.14 -11.51 11.03
CA SER A 152 0.91 -11.02 9.88
C SER A 152 2.41 -11.32 10.04
N SER A 153 3.07 -11.66 8.94
CA SER A 153 4.54 -11.73 8.88
C SER A 153 5.22 -10.38 9.12
N ASN A 154 4.48 -9.28 8.92
CA ASN A 154 4.96 -7.91 9.10
C ASN A 154 4.89 -7.40 10.55
N ILE A 155 4.40 -8.20 11.51
CA ILE A 155 4.23 -7.79 12.92
C ILE A 155 5.55 -7.29 13.53
N ASN A 156 6.63 -8.06 13.39
CA ASN A 156 7.91 -7.67 13.96
C ASN A 156 8.48 -6.43 13.28
N LEU A 157 8.29 -6.32 11.98
CA LEU A 157 8.71 -5.15 11.22
C LEU A 157 7.91 -3.90 11.63
N ALA A 158 6.60 -4.02 11.84
CA ALA A 158 5.76 -2.92 12.31
C ALA A 158 6.09 -2.45 13.73
N LYS A 159 6.67 -3.34 14.57
CA LYS A 159 7.16 -2.96 15.92
C LYS A 159 8.49 -2.23 15.89
N ILE A 160 9.29 -2.45 14.87
CA ILE A 160 10.62 -1.82 14.71
C ILE A 160 10.45 -0.40 14.17
N TRP A 161 9.49 -0.20 13.27
CA TRP A 161 9.17 1.11 12.71
C TRP A 161 8.37 1.99 13.67
#